data_eb3a10b7d70237457bf9a1efe528c074
#
_entry.id   eb3a10b7d70237457bf9a1efe528c074
#
_cell.length_a   1.000
_cell.length_b   1.000
_cell.length_c   1.000
_cell.angle_alpha   90.00
_cell.angle_beta   90.00
_cell.angle_gamma   90.00
#
_symmetry.space_group_name_H-M   'P 1'
#
loop_
_entity.id
_entity.type
_entity.pdbx_description
1 polymer ?
#
loop_
_entity_poly.entity_id
_entity_poly.type
_entity_poly.pdbx_seq_one_letter_code
_entity_poly.pdbx_strand_id
1 'polypeptide(L)'
;MHQDGRTLYPGSGFADELGGPNAFGTTINLPMPPDTCEEGFLYVLDEIVMPILDEFKPDLIINSAGQDNHYSDPITNMKFTARGYAVLNQRLAPDLAVLEGGYSIETALPYINTGIILAMAGMDFSHIKEPDYDAESQKQPANITAYLEKLKDATFHHWNNRHALREQVYPEQEFHKRSMDVYYDTDGIREHINETVRSCPDCGGTVVIDSRCDDTRNHVLAVQIPRYACDPCRSYGEEQYANATPGRYTQVFLQDKDNDRYLSK
;
A
#
# COMPACT_ATOMS: atom_id res chain seq x y z
N MET A 1 -4.72 -3.51 4.21
CA MET A 1 -5.54 -4.76 4.15
C MET A 1 -5.93 -4.96 2.71
N HIS A 2 -5.58 -6.08 2.09
CA HIS A 2 -5.80 -6.33 0.67
C HIS A 2 -5.74 -7.84 0.38
N GLN A 3 -6.21 -8.27 -0.79
CA GLN A 3 -6.02 -9.65 -1.24
C GLN A 3 -4.53 -9.94 -1.43
N ASP A 4 -4.11 -11.15 -1.08
CA ASP A 4 -2.71 -11.60 -1.18
C ASP A 4 -2.17 -11.44 -2.61
N GLY A 5 -1.05 -10.73 -2.76
CA GLY A 5 -0.40 -10.45 -4.03
C GLY A 5 0.06 -11.69 -4.80
N ARG A 6 0.14 -12.87 -4.15
CA ARG A 6 0.37 -14.15 -4.85
C ARG A 6 -0.81 -14.55 -5.74
N THR A 7 -1.97 -13.96 -5.53
CA THR A 7 -3.22 -14.28 -6.23
C THR A 7 -3.80 -13.11 -7.00
N LEU A 8 -3.17 -11.93 -6.92
CA LEU A 8 -3.63 -10.71 -7.55
C LEU A 8 -2.44 -9.82 -7.97
N TYR A 9 -2.63 -9.09 -9.08
CA TYR A 9 -1.74 -8.01 -9.49
C TYR A 9 -1.56 -6.97 -8.34
N PRO A 10 -0.37 -6.40 -8.13
CA PRO A 10 0.85 -6.49 -8.95
C PRO A 10 1.84 -7.57 -8.49
N GLY A 11 1.46 -8.50 -7.64
CA GLY A 11 2.36 -9.54 -7.14
C GLY A 11 3.31 -9.05 -6.03
N SER A 12 2.91 -8.00 -5.29
CA SER A 12 3.64 -7.40 -4.17
C SER A 12 2.70 -7.13 -3.00
N GLY A 13 3.18 -6.48 -1.95
CA GLY A 13 2.41 -6.22 -0.72
C GLY A 13 2.48 -7.39 0.25
N PHE A 14 3.61 -8.09 0.31
CA PHE A 14 3.80 -9.18 1.26
C PHE A 14 4.05 -8.68 2.68
N ALA A 15 3.72 -9.50 3.67
CA ALA A 15 3.80 -9.14 5.08
C ALA A 15 5.24 -8.80 5.58
N ASP A 16 6.25 -9.19 4.83
CA ASP A 16 7.67 -8.90 5.07
C ASP A 16 8.20 -7.68 4.31
N GLU A 17 7.37 -7.03 3.49
CA GLU A 17 7.70 -5.76 2.85
C GLU A 17 7.45 -4.60 3.82
N LEU A 18 8.44 -4.28 4.64
CA LEU A 18 8.32 -3.37 5.80
C LEU A 18 8.71 -1.91 5.49
N GLY A 19 8.99 -1.59 4.22
CA GLY A 19 9.37 -0.25 3.80
C GLY A 19 10.87 -0.02 3.67
N GLY A 20 11.25 1.21 3.31
CA GLY A 20 12.64 1.60 3.07
C GLY A 20 13.41 1.98 4.34
N PRO A 21 14.72 2.25 4.23
CA PRO A 21 15.62 2.43 5.37
C PRO A 21 15.24 3.59 6.29
N ASN A 22 14.61 4.64 5.74
CA ASN A 22 14.27 5.86 6.50
C ASN A 22 12.90 5.79 7.19
N ALA A 23 12.09 4.78 6.87
CA ALA A 23 10.75 4.58 7.41
C ALA A 23 10.42 3.08 7.59
N PHE A 24 11.43 2.27 7.92
CA PHE A 24 11.29 0.83 8.07
C PHE A 24 10.33 0.47 9.20
N GLY A 25 9.42 -0.46 8.92
CA GLY A 25 8.39 -0.91 9.85
C GLY A 25 7.16 -0.02 9.92
N THR A 26 7.09 1.10 9.15
CA THR A 26 5.90 1.93 9.04
C THR A 26 5.01 1.55 7.85
N THR A 27 5.49 0.70 6.95
CA THR A 27 4.67 0.00 5.98
C THR A 27 4.25 -1.34 6.57
N ILE A 28 2.94 -1.56 6.68
CA ILE A 28 2.37 -2.79 7.25
C ILE A 28 1.39 -3.35 6.22
N ASN A 29 1.81 -4.41 5.55
CA ASN A 29 0.99 -5.15 4.61
C ASN A 29 0.25 -6.26 5.33
N LEU A 30 -1.05 -6.35 5.09
CA LEU A 30 -1.92 -7.39 5.64
C LEU A 30 -2.57 -8.15 4.46
N PRO A 31 -1.78 -9.03 3.79
CA PRO A 31 -2.27 -9.82 2.67
C PRO A 31 -3.20 -10.93 3.16
N MET A 32 -4.45 -10.86 2.73
CA MET A 32 -5.47 -11.84 3.11
C MET A 32 -5.73 -12.83 1.97
N PRO A 33 -5.97 -14.12 2.29
CA PRO A 33 -6.31 -15.11 1.27
C PRO A 33 -7.60 -14.77 0.52
N PRO A 34 -7.76 -15.22 -0.73
CA PRO A 34 -9.08 -15.27 -1.37
C PRO A 34 -10.12 -15.92 -0.46
N ASP A 35 -11.39 -15.56 -0.64
CA ASP A 35 -12.52 -15.98 0.18
C ASP A 35 -12.53 -15.43 1.63
N THR A 36 -11.61 -14.52 2.00
CA THR A 36 -11.73 -13.80 3.27
C THR A 36 -13.00 -12.96 3.27
N CYS A 37 -13.86 -13.18 4.26
CA CYS A 37 -15.16 -12.51 4.37
C CYS A 37 -15.16 -11.38 5.42
N GLU A 38 -16.34 -10.79 5.66
CA GLU A 38 -16.50 -9.67 6.62
C GLU A 38 -15.88 -9.99 7.99
N GLU A 39 -16.09 -11.20 8.51
CA GLU A 39 -15.53 -11.62 9.80
C GLU A 39 -13.99 -11.51 9.81
N GLY A 40 -13.33 -11.97 8.74
CA GLY A 40 -11.88 -11.91 8.63
C GLY A 40 -11.33 -10.49 8.49
N PHE A 41 -11.99 -9.64 7.70
CA PHE A 41 -11.62 -8.23 7.57
C PHE A 41 -11.74 -7.49 8.91
N LEU A 42 -12.85 -7.69 9.61
CA LEU A 42 -13.07 -7.04 10.90
C LEU A 42 -12.15 -7.58 11.99
N TYR A 43 -11.82 -8.88 11.96
CA TYR A 43 -10.79 -9.45 12.81
C TYR A 43 -9.42 -8.77 12.61
N VAL A 44 -9.00 -8.63 11.35
CA VAL A 44 -7.72 -7.97 11.02
C VAL A 44 -7.73 -6.50 11.45
N LEU A 45 -8.84 -5.80 11.26
CA LEU A 45 -8.99 -4.42 11.72
C LEU A 45 -8.84 -4.35 13.25
N ASP A 46 -9.65 -5.11 13.99
CA ASP A 46 -9.76 -5.00 15.45
C ASP A 46 -8.51 -5.54 16.16
N GLU A 47 -7.96 -6.65 15.66
CA GLU A 47 -6.89 -7.38 16.33
C GLU A 47 -5.48 -7.00 15.87
N ILE A 48 -5.34 -6.28 14.76
CA ILE A 48 -4.03 -5.88 14.21
C ILE A 48 -3.96 -4.37 14.01
N VAL A 49 -4.86 -3.82 13.20
CA VAL A 49 -4.77 -2.41 12.78
C VAL A 49 -5.02 -1.47 13.96
N MET A 50 -6.11 -1.66 14.68
CA MET A 50 -6.48 -0.76 15.79
C MET A 50 -5.43 -0.74 16.91
N PRO A 51 -4.90 -1.87 17.40
CA PRO A 51 -3.83 -1.84 18.41
C PRO A 51 -2.55 -1.12 17.95
N ILE A 52 -2.17 -1.27 16.66
CA ILE A 52 -1.01 -0.56 16.11
C ILE A 52 -1.28 0.94 16.00
N LEU A 53 -2.48 1.34 15.57
CA LEU A 53 -2.86 2.76 15.53
C LEU A 53 -2.89 3.39 16.93
N ASP A 54 -3.36 2.66 17.94
CA ASP A 54 -3.37 3.11 19.33
C ASP A 54 -1.95 3.33 19.87
N GLU A 55 -0.97 2.55 19.44
CA GLU A 55 0.44 2.74 19.79
C GLU A 55 1.08 3.87 18.98
N PHE A 56 0.84 3.88 17.66
CA PHE A 56 1.43 4.83 16.72
C PHE A 56 0.91 6.26 16.92
N LYS A 57 -0.39 6.40 17.28
CA LYS A 57 -1.07 7.68 17.55
C LYS A 57 -0.94 8.68 16.40
N PRO A 58 -1.45 8.38 15.21
CA PRO A 58 -1.40 9.30 14.09
C PRO A 58 -2.19 10.58 14.39
N ASP A 59 -1.75 11.72 13.87
CA ASP A 59 -2.48 13.00 13.93
C ASP A 59 -3.67 13.03 12.95
N LEU A 60 -3.63 12.21 11.92
CA LEU A 60 -4.65 12.13 10.87
C LEU A 60 -4.75 10.70 10.35
N ILE A 61 -5.97 10.18 10.22
CA ILE A 61 -6.26 8.89 9.59
C ILE A 61 -6.95 9.13 8.25
N ILE A 62 -6.31 8.68 7.18
CA ILE A 62 -6.89 8.70 5.83
C ILE A 62 -7.18 7.26 5.41
N ASN A 63 -8.43 6.98 5.10
CA ASN A 63 -8.83 5.70 4.54
C ASN A 63 -8.82 5.78 3.00
N SER A 64 -7.84 5.13 2.35
CA SER A 64 -7.92 4.80 0.93
C SER A 64 -8.92 3.65 0.78
N ALA A 65 -10.19 4.01 0.57
CA ALA A 65 -11.33 3.12 0.65
C ALA A 65 -11.53 2.36 -0.66
N GLY A 66 -10.62 1.41 -0.96
CA GLY A 66 -10.79 0.46 -2.05
C GLY A 66 -12.00 -0.43 -1.81
N GLN A 67 -12.86 -0.56 -2.80
CA GLN A 67 -14.15 -1.27 -2.71
C GLN A 67 -14.16 -2.58 -3.50
N ASP A 68 -13.05 -2.91 -4.11
CA ASP A 68 -12.83 -4.11 -4.91
C ASP A 68 -12.77 -5.40 -4.07
N ASN A 69 -12.68 -5.32 -2.74
CA ASN A 69 -12.82 -6.50 -1.88
C ASN A 69 -14.26 -6.98 -1.71
N HIS A 70 -15.24 -6.34 -2.33
CA HIS A 70 -16.64 -6.77 -2.27
C HIS A 70 -16.85 -8.09 -3.02
N TYR A 71 -17.69 -8.97 -2.49
CA TYR A 71 -17.90 -10.33 -3.04
C TYR A 71 -18.43 -10.36 -4.49
N SER A 72 -19.00 -9.27 -4.99
CA SER A 72 -19.46 -9.14 -6.39
C SER A 72 -18.47 -8.41 -7.29
N ASP A 73 -17.28 -8.06 -6.79
CA ASP A 73 -16.27 -7.39 -7.60
C ASP A 73 -15.67 -8.36 -8.63
N PRO A 74 -15.52 -7.95 -9.90
CA PRO A 74 -15.00 -8.82 -10.94
C PRO A 74 -13.46 -9.01 -10.89
N ILE A 75 -12.74 -8.22 -10.11
CA ILE A 75 -11.26 -8.24 -10.08
C ILE A 75 -10.73 -9.11 -8.94
N THR A 76 -11.34 -9.01 -7.75
CA THR A 76 -10.87 -9.74 -6.57
C THR A 76 -11.72 -10.98 -6.28
N ASN A 77 -11.20 -11.86 -5.43
CA ASN A 77 -11.90 -13.03 -4.93
C ASN A 77 -12.18 -12.93 -3.42
N MET A 78 -12.46 -11.71 -2.95
CA MET A 78 -12.76 -11.46 -1.55
C MET A 78 -14.28 -11.52 -1.30
N LYS A 79 -14.68 -11.60 -0.04
CA LYS A 79 -16.11 -11.70 0.35
C LYS A 79 -16.49 -10.64 1.37
N PHE A 80 -16.09 -9.40 1.14
CA PHE A 80 -16.49 -8.28 1.98
C PHE A 80 -17.86 -7.75 1.54
N THR A 81 -18.63 -7.18 2.45
CA THR A 81 -20.00 -6.71 2.20
C THR A 81 -20.10 -5.19 2.27
N ALA A 82 -21.15 -4.60 1.70
CA ALA A 82 -21.38 -3.15 1.81
C ALA A 82 -21.56 -2.71 3.27
N ARG A 83 -22.23 -3.52 4.08
CA ARG A 83 -22.34 -3.30 5.52
C ARG A 83 -20.99 -3.43 6.22
N GLY A 84 -20.16 -4.40 5.83
CA GLY A 84 -18.79 -4.58 6.34
C GLY A 84 -17.94 -3.32 6.15
N TYR A 85 -18.01 -2.69 4.99
CA TYR A 85 -17.32 -1.40 4.72
C TYR A 85 -17.82 -0.28 5.65
N ALA A 86 -19.12 -0.21 5.93
CA ALA A 86 -19.66 0.77 6.85
C ALA A 86 -19.17 0.51 8.29
N VAL A 87 -19.19 -0.74 8.76
CA VAL A 87 -18.67 -1.14 10.08
C VAL A 87 -17.17 -0.85 10.20
N LEU A 88 -16.39 -1.16 9.15
CA LEU A 88 -14.96 -0.86 9.11
C LEU A 88 -14.71 0.63 9.28
N ASN A 89 -15.41 1.49 8.52
CA ASN A 89 -15.26 2.94 8.63
C ASN A 89 -15.74 3.49 9.98
N GLN A 90 -16.81 2.93 10.55
CA GLN A 90 -17.25 3.29 11.89
C GLN A 90 -16.19 2.99 12.95
N ARG A 91 -15.54 1.82 12.88
CA ARG A 91 -14.51 1.42 13.86
C ARG A 91 -13.20 2.16 13.66
N LEU A 92 -12.76 2.29 12.41
CA LEU A 92 -11.53 3.01 12.05
C LEU A 92 -11.64 4.50 12.36
N ALA A 93 -12.85 5.06 12.25
CA ALA A 93 -13.16 6.49 12.45
C ALA A 93 -12.18 7.42 11.70
N PRO A 94 -12.00 7.26 10.37
CA PRO A 94 -11.04 8.06 9.63
C PRO A 94 -11.48 9.52 9.54
N ASP A 95 -10.51 10.45 9.51
CA ASP A 95 -10.77 11.87 9.28
C ASP A 95 -11.16 12.15 7.82
N LEU A 96 -10.65 11.35 6.91
CA LEU A 96 -10.91 11.43 5.48
C LEU A 96 -10.99 10.03 4.87
N ALA A 97 -11.95 9.82 3.97
CA ALA A 97 -12.01 8.66 3.11
C ALA A 97 -11.94 9.10 1.64
N VAL A 98 -11.03 8.48 0.88
CA VAL A 98 -10.89 8.68 -0.57
C VAL A 98 -11.25 7.41 -1.31
N LEU A 99 -11.92 7.54 -2.45
CA LEU A 99 -12.28 6.40 -3.28
C LEU A 99 -11.04 5.89 -4.02
N GLU A 100 -10.93 4.58 -4.10
CA GLU A 100 -9.90 3.86 -4.84
C GLU A 100 -10.56 2.83 -5.77
N GLY A 101 -10.00 1.60 -5.89
CA GLY A 101 -10.60 0.52 -6.66
C GLY A 101 -12.01 0.16 -6.24
N GLY A 102 -12.75 -0.44 -7.15
CA GLY A 102 -14.12 -0.90 -6.96
C GLY A 102 -14.84 -0.91 -8.32
N TYR A 103 -15.08 -2.09 -8.84
CA TYR A 103 -15.46 -2.30 -10.23
C TYR A 103 -16.87 -2.86 -10.40
N SER A 104 -17.52 -3.21 -9.30
CA SER A 104 -18.94 -3.62 -9.25
C SER A 104 -19.86 -2.39 -9.18
N ILE A 105 -19.93 -1.64 -10.29
CA ILE A 105 -20.51 -0.29 -10.35
C ILE A 105 -21.99 -0.27 -10.01
N GLU A 106 -22.77 -1.21 -10.54
CA GLU A 106 -24.23 -1.20 -10.42
C GLU A 106 -24.72 -1.87 -9.12
N THR A 107 -24.03 -2.92 -8.68
CA THR A 107 -24.52 -3.79 -7.62
C THR A 107 -23.88 -3.54 -6.25
N ALA A 108 -22.63 -3.05 -6.19
CA ALA A 108 -21.93 -2.84 -4.93
C ALA A 108 -21.69 -1.37 -4.58
N LEU A 109 -21.10 -0.59 -5.50
CA LEU A 109 -20.64 0.78 -5.21
C LEU A 109 -21.69 1.69 -4.58
N PRO A 110 -22.97 1.74 -5.04
CA PRO A 110 -23.98 2.61 -4.43
C PRO A 110 -24.22 2.29 -2.96
N TYR A 111 -24.21 1.01 -2.60
CA TYR A 111 -24.44 0.55 -1.23
C TYR A 111 -23.21 0.78 -0.33
N ILE A 112 -22.01 0.49 -0.84
CA ILE A 112 -20.75 0.70 -0.12
C ILE A 112 -20.54 2.18 0.13
N ASN A 113 -20.64 3.03 -0.89
CA ASN A 113 -20.47 4.47 -0.74
C ASN A 113 -21.47 5.07 0.25
N THR A 114 -22.75 4.68 0.15
CA THR A 114 -23.77 5.11 1.10
C THR A 114 -23.41 4.65 2.52
N GLY A 115 -23.00 3.40 2.70
CA GLY A 115 -22.61 2.85 3.98
C GLY A 115 -21.42 3.59 4.61
N ILE A 116 -20.38 3.87 3.84
CA ILE A 116 -19.20 4.64 4.29
C ILE A 116 -19.62 6.07 4.72
N ILE A 117 -20.42 6.76 3.89
CA ILE A 117 -20.88 8.12 4.18
C ILE A 117 -21.71 8.15 5.47
N LEU A 118 -22.65 7.21 5.63
CA LEU A 118 -23.48 7.14 6.84
C LEU A 118 -22.65 6.86 8.07
N ALA A 119 -21.71 5.91 7.99
CA ALA A 119 -20.82 5.58 9.09
C ALA A 119 -19.96 6.77 9.53
N MET A 120 -19.35 7.48 8.58
CA MET A 120 -18.54 8.68 8.85
C MET A 120 -19.38 9.85 9.40
N ALA A 121 -20.65 9.95 8.99
CA ALA A 121 -21.60 10.95 9.50
C ALA A 121 -22.20 10.58 10.87
N GLY A 122 -21.86 9.42 11.43
CA GLY A 122 -22.47 8.92 12.68
C GLY A 122 -23.97 8.58 12.56
N MET A 123 -24.43 8.30 11.33
CA MET A 123 -25.83 7.98 11.03
C MET A 123 -26.04 6.45 11.03
N ASP A 124 -27.32 6.03 11.18
CA ASP A 124 -27.68 4.62 11.10
C ASP A 124 -27.51 4.07 9.68
N PHE A 125 -26.72 3.02 9.56
CA PHE A 125 -26.48 2.25 8.32
C PHE A 125 -26.95 0.79 8.41
N SER A 126 -27.74 0.44 9.43
CA SER A 126 -28.24 -0.93 9.64
C SER A 126 -29.08 -1.46 8.48
N HIS A 127 -29.67 -0.56 7.71
CA HIS A 127 -30.49 -0.86 6.53
C HIS A 127 -29.67 -1.06 5.25
N ILE A 128 -28.36 -0.82 5.28
CA ILE A 128 -27.52 -1.04 4.11
C ILE A 128 -27.38 -2.54 3.86
N LYS A 129 -27.86 -2.94 2.71
CA LYS A 129 -27.81 -4.31 2.23
C LYS A 129 -27.91 -4.32 0.70
N GLU A 130 -26.95 -4.94 0.06
CA GLU A 130 -26.94 -5.14 -1.37
C GLU A 130 -27.99 -6.18 -1.80
N PRO A 131 -28.53 -6.10 -3.03
CA PRO A 131 -29.67 -6.93 -3.47
C PRO A 131 -29.42 -8.44 -3.41
N ASP A 132 -28.21 -8.88 -3.76
CA ASP A 132 -27.85 -10.30 -3.91
C ASP A 132 -27.12 -10.84 -2.67
N TYR A 133 -27.28 -10.19 -1.52
CA TYR A 133 -26.64 -10.64 -0.28
C TYR A 133 -27.19 -11.99 0.19
N ASP A 134 -26.28 -12.95 0.36
CA ASP A 134 -26.55 -14.27 0.95
C ASP A 134 -25.62 -14.53 2.14
N ALA A 135 -26.19 -14.64 3.33
CA ALA A 135 -25.44 -14.85 4.57
C ALA A 135 -24.68 -16.19 4.62
N GLU A 136 -25.18 -17.23 3.95
CA GLU A 136 -24.51 -18.53 3.93
C GLU A 136 -23.22 -18.49 3.11
N SER A 137 -23.20 -17.73 2.03
CA SER A 137 -22.00 -17.52 1.19
C SER A 137 -20.91 -16.69 1.87
N GLN A 138 -21.25 -15.97 2.95
CA GLN A 138 -20.36 -15.07 3.69
C GLN A 138 -19.71 -15.73 4.92
N LYS A 139 -19.79 -17.04 5.07
CA LYS A 139 -19.14 -17.75 6.17
C LYS A 139 -17.63 -17.86 5.95
N GLN A 140 -16.87 -17.50 6.97
CA GLN A 140 -15.42 -17.60 6.94
C GLN A 140 -14.97 -19.07 6.99
N PRO A 141 -14.16 -19.54 6.02
CA PRO A 141 -13.49 -20.83 6.11
C PRO A 141 -12.48 -20.89 7.27
N ALA A 142 -12.49 -21.99 8.03
CA ALA A 142 -11.63 -22.14 9.22
C ALA A 142 -10.12 -22.04 8.93
N ASN A 143 -9.68 -22.46 7.74
CA ASN A 143 -8.29 -22.31 7.31
C ASN A 143 -7.89 -20.85 7.10
N ILE A 144 -8.82 -19.98 6.70
CA ILE A 144 -8.60 -18.53 6.58
C ILE A 144 -8.45 -17.94 7.97
N THR A 145 -9.32 -18.26 8.91
CA THR A 145 -9.19 -17.80 10.31
C THR A 145 -7.81 -18.16 10.88
N ALA A 146 -7.40 -19.43 10.73
CA ALA A 146 -6.07 -19.87 11.19
C ALA A 146 -4.90 -19.15 10.47
N TYR A 147 -5.09 -18.74 9.21
CA TYR A 147 -4.09 -17.92 8.51
C TYR A 147 -4.03 -16.51 9.08
N LEU A 148 -5.17 -15.88 9.34
CA LEU A 148 -5.24 -14.52 9.88
C LEU A 148 -4.65 -14.43 11.30
N GLU A 149 -4.82 -15.47 12.12
CA GLU A 149 -4.14 -15.58 13.42
C GLU A 149 -2.61 -15.59 13.28
N LYS A 150 -2.07 -16.36 12.32
CA LYS A 150 -0.63 -16.35 12.03
C LYS A 150 -0.15 -15.03 11.46
N LEU A 151 -0.95 -14.38 10.61
CA LEU A 151 -0.65 -13.05 10.09
C LEU A 151 -0.55 -12.03 11.21
N LYS A 152 -1.45 -12.09 12.19
CA LYS A 152 -1.41 -11.26 13.41
C LYS A 152 -0.09 -11.45 14.14
N ASP A 153 0.29 -12.69 14.46
CA ASP A 153 1.53 -12.99 15.18
C ASP A 153 2.77 -12.48 14.43
N ALA A 154 2.82 -12.70 13.11
CA ALA A 154 3.92 -12.21 12.27
C ALA A 154 3.97 -10.68 12.23
N THR A 155 2.82 -10.02 12.09
CA THR A 155 2.74 -8.55 12.05
C THR A 155 3.22 -7.94 13.37
N PHE A 156 2.78 -8.45 14.51
CA PHE A 156 3.27 -7.97 15.81
C PHE A 156 4.73 -8.30 16.06
N HIS A 157 5.23 -9.43 15.56
CA HIS A 157 6.65 -9.71 15.59
C HIS A 157 7.45 -8.63 14.84
N HIS A 158 7.03 -8.28 13.61
CA HIS A 158 7.66 -7.23 12.82
C HIS A 158 7.54 -5.85 13.49
N TRP A 159 6.34 -5.49 13.93
CA TRP A 159 6.08 -4.21 14.58
C TRP A 159 6.93 -4.01 15.84
N ASN A 160 6.93 -4.98 16.74
CA ASN A 160 7.64 -4.90 18.02
C ASN A 160 9.18 -4.92 17.86
N ASN A 161 9.68 -5.57 16.81
CA ASN A 161 11.12 -5.71 16.56
C ASN A 161 11.62 -4.81 15.42
N ARG A 162 10.80 -3.86 14.91
CA ARG A 162 11.11 -3.07 13.71
C ARG A 162 12.46 -2.36 13.74
N HIS A 163 12.90 -1.89 14.90
CA HIS A 163 14.21 -1.23 15.04
C HIS A 163 15.37 -2.22 14.88
N ALA A 164 15.31 -3.36 15.54
CA ALA A 164 16.34 -4.39 15.43
C ALA A 164 16.37 -5.03 14.02
N LEU A 165 15.20 -5.25 13.43
CA LEU A 165 15.07 -5.75 12.05
C LEU A 165 15.63 -4.73 11.05
N ARG A 166 15.39 -3.43 11.26
CA ARG A 166 15.98 -2.38 10.41
C ARG A 166 17.50 -2.47 10.39
N GLU A 167 18.14 -2.62 11.54
CA GLU A 167 19.61 -2.72 11.62
C GLU A 167 20.16 -3.95 10.88
N GLN A 168 19.40 -5.04 10.85
CA GLN A 168 19.77 -6.26 10.12
C GLN A 168 19.59 -6.10 8.61
N VAL A 169 18.45 -5.52 8.17
CA VAL A 169 18.11 -5.36 6.74
C VAL A 169 18.86 -4.18 6.13
N TYR A 170 18.96 -3.10 6.87
CA TYR A 170 19.63 -1.85 6.47
C TYR A 170 20.74 -1.51 7.47
N PRO A 171 21.89 -2.18 7.39
CA PRO A 171 23.05 -1.84 8.22
C PRO A 171 23.46 -0.39 7.98
N GLU A 172 24.19 0.19 8.91
CA GLU A 172 24.63 1.60 8.81
C GLU A 172 25.52 1.80 7.59
N GLN A 173 24.94 2.41 6.56
CA GLN A 173 25.61 2.79 5.31
C GLN A 173 24.86 3.96 4.66
N GLU A 174 25.58 4.74 3.87
CA GLU A 174 25.00 5.93 3.23
C GLU A 174 23.98 5.60 2.14
N PHE A 175 24.18 4.49 1.42
CA PHE A 175 23.32 4.10 0.29
C PHE A 175 22.85 2.68 0.41
N HIS A 176 21.53 2.48 0.26
CA HIS A 176 20.91 1.17 0.17
C HIS A 176 20.37 0.94 -1.22
N LYS A 177 20.58 -0.26 -1.74
CA LYS A 177 20.09 -0.65 -3.07
C LYS A 177 19.13 -1.82 -2.95
N ARG A 178 18.06 -1.76 -3.72
CA ARG A 178 17.14 -2.87 -3.90
C ARG A 178 16.77 -3.00 -5.37
N SER A 179 16.41 -4.21 -5.79
CA SER A 179 15.89 -4.49 -7.12
C SER A 179 14.55 -5.19 -6.99
N MET A 180 13.63 -4.89 -7.90
CA MET A 180 12.35 -5.55 -8.00
C MET A 180 11.95 -5.70 -9.46
N ASP A 181 11.18 -6.75 -9.74
CA ASP A 181 10.56 -6.98 -11.03
C ASP A 181 9.06 -6.82 -10.90
N VAL A 182 8.44 -6.07 -11.80
CA VAL A 182 6.99 -5.91 -11.88
C VAL A 182 6.51 -6.44 -13.22
N TYR A 183 5.48 -7.27 -13.20
CA TYR A 183 4.85 -7.76 -14.42
C TYR A 183 3.46 -7.14 -14.55
N TYR A 184 3.25 -6.38 -15.63
CA TYR A 184 1.98 -5.76 -16.00
C TYR A 184 1.23 -6.71 -16.92
N ASP A 185 0.33 -7.49 -16.37
CA ASP A 185 -0.37 -8.57 -17.06
C ASP A 185 -1.27 -8.09 -18.21
N THR A 186 -1.90 -6.91 -18.05
CA THR A 186 -2.77 -6.29 -19.06
C THR A 186 -2.01 -5.98 -20.35
N ASP A 187 -0.78 -5.51 -20.21
CA ASP A 187 0.05 -5.08 -21.36
C ASP A 187 1.14 -6.10 -21.72
N GLY A 188 1.32 -7.14 -20.91
CA GLY A 188 2.38 -8.14 -21.07
C GLY A 188 3.79 -7.58 -20.84
N ILE A 189 3.92 -6.46 -20.12
CA ILE A 189 5.17 -5.74 -19.90
C ILE A 189 5.84 -6.24 -18.62
N ARG A 190 7.15 -6.49 -18.71
CA ARG A 190 8.00 -6.73 -17.54
C ARG A 190 8.93 -5.54 -17.32
N GLU A 191 8.86 -4.97 -16.12
CA GLU A 191 9.68 -3.85 -15.68
C GLU A 191 10.69 -4.32 -14.63
N HIS A 192 11.95 -3.94 -14.82
CA HIS A 192 13.06 -4.15 -13.88
C HIS A 192 13.41 -2.81 -13.23
N ILE A 193 13.23 -2.73 -11.93
CA ILE A 193 13.47 -1.50 -11.16
C ILE A 193 14.68 -1.71 -10.25
N ASN A 194 15.67 -0.83 -10.38
CA ASN A 194 16.77 -0.70 -9.43
C ASN A 194 16.63 0.62 -8.69
N GLU A 195 16.46 0.52 -7.38
CA GLU A 195 16.31 1.68 -6.52
C GLU A 195 17.57 1.88 -5.66
N THR A 196 18.03 3.10 -5.58
CA THR A 196 19.08 3.52 -4.64
C THR A 196 18.50 4.58 -3.70
N VAL A 197 18.45 4.27 -2.42
CA VAL A 197 17.98 5.18 -1.37
C VAL A 197 19.17 5.69 -0.58
N ARG A 198 19.33 7.00 -0.47
CA ARG A 198 20.30 7.59 0.43
C ARG A 198 19.73 7.56 1.85
N SER A 199 20.37 6.82 2.76
CA SER A 199 20.02 6.85 4.18
C SER A 199 20.47 8.18 4.77
N CYS A 200 19.57 8.91 5.39
CA CYS A 200 19.87 10.22 5.95
C CYS A 200 19.22 10.38 7.32
N PRO A 201 19.98 10.78 8.36
CA PRO A 201 19.41 11.01 9.69
C PRO A 201 18.63 12.34 9.78
N ASP A 202 18.88 13.28 8.84
CA ASP A 202 18.36 14.65 8.93
C ASP A 202 17.12 14.89 8.06
N CYS A 203 16.85 14.00 7.09
CA CYS A 203 15.67 14.13 6.20
C CYS A 203 15.24 12.78 5.64
N GLY A 204 14.23 12.76 4.77
CA GLY A 204 13.70 11.53 4.14
C GLY A 204 14.66 10.81 3.18
N GLY A 205 15.82 11.41 2.88
CA GLY A 205 16.79 10.86 1.93
C GLY A 205 16.34 10.97 0.47
N THR A 206 17.31 11.07 -0.44
CA THR A 206 17.05 11.09 -1.88
C THR A 206 16.94 9.68 -2.43
N VAL A 207 15.98 9.47 -3.32
CA VAL A 207 15.74 8.20 -4.00
C VAL A 207 16.07 8.33 -5.47
N VAL A 208 16.81 7.38 -6.00
CA VAL A 208 17.13 7.27 -7.44
C VAL A 208 16.58 5.93 -7.93
N ILE A 209 15.73 5.97 -8.95
CA ILE A 209 15.06 4.83 -9.55
C ILE A 209 15.54 4.70 -10.99
N ASP A 210 16.21 3.59 -11.31
CA ASP A 210 16.61 3.20 -12.66
C ASP A 210 15.67 2.07 -13.10
N SER A 211 14.75 2.36 -14.02
CA SER A 211 13.70 1.45 -14.47
C SER A 211 13.84 1.14 -15.94
N ARG A 212 13.75 -0.13 -16.29
CA ARG A 212 13.87 -0.63 -17.66
C ARG A 212 12.79 -1.68 -17.96
N CYS A 213 12.15 -1.57 -19.12
CA CYS A 213 11.25 -2.59 -19.66
C CYS A 213 11.95 -3.53 -20.64
N ASP A 214 11.61 -4.82 -20.59
CA ASP A 214 12.14 -5.82 -21.54
C ASP A 214 11.58 -5.67 -22.95
N ASP A 215 10.28 -5.42 -23.05
CA ASP A 215 9.52 -5.45 -24.30
C ASP A 215 9.48 -4.10 -25.02
N THR A 216 9.99 -3.07 -24.38
CA THR A 216 10.08 -1.73 -24.94
C THR A 216 11.51 -1.20 -24.82
N ARG A 217 11.84 -0.17 -25.62
CA ARG A 217 13.13 0.52 -25.46
C ARG A 217 13.11 1.53 -24.31
N ASN A 218 12.12 1.46 -23.46
CA ASN A 218 11.97 2.39 -22.36
C ASN A 218 12.99 2.08 -21.26
N HIS A 219 13.82 3.06 -20.98
CA HIS A 219 14.78 3.06 -19.89
C HIS A 219 14.72 4.43 -19.22
N VAL A 220 14.22 4.49 -18.01
CA VAL A 220 13.89 5.72 -17.30
C VAL A 220 14.77 5.86 -16.07
N LEU A 221 15.29 7.04 -15.84
CA LEU A 221 15.87 7.44 -14.56
C LEU A 221 14.94 8.45 -13.89
N ALA A 222 14.48 8.15 -12.69
CA ALA A 222 13.72 9.08 -11.87
C ALA A 222 14.49 9.39 -10.58
N VAL A 223 14.64 10.67 -10.28
CA VAL A 223 15.31 11.16 -9.08
C VAL A 223 14.27 11.87 -8.22
N GLN A 224 14.13 11.48 -6.96
CA GLN A 224 13.24 12.13 -6.01
C GLN A 224 14.03 12.77 -4.88
N ILE A 225 13.97 14.10 -4.78
CA ILE A 225 14.45 14.88 -3.64
C ILE A 225 13.30 15.01 -2.66
N PRO A 226 13.46 14.60 -1.38
CA PRO A 226 12.36 14.63 -0.42
C PRO A 226 11.97 16.05 -0.03
N ARG A 227 10.78 16.23 0.54
CA ARG A 227 10.39 17.47 1.23
C ARG A 227 11.30 17.69 2.44
N TYR A 228 11.70 18.92 2.69
CA TYR A 228 12.67 19.31 3.74
C TYR A 228 14.03 18.63 3.57
N ALA A 229 14.48 18.48 2.32
CA ALA A 229 15.77 17.88 2.01
C ALA A 229 16.91 18.69 2.64
N CYS A 230 17.83 18.00 3.32
CA CYS A 230 19.11 18.59 3.73
C CYS A 230 20.00 18.86 2.49
N ASP A 231 20.96 19.78 2.62
CA ASP A 231 21.85 20.15 1.50
C ASP A 231 22.56 18.95 0.84
N PRO A 232 23.12 17.97 1.61
CA PRO A 232 23.74 16.81 1.01
C PRO A 232 22.77 15.94 0.17
N CYS A 233 21.52 15.77 0.63
CA CYS A 233 20.51 15.02 -0.13
C CYS A 233 20.04 15.75 -1.37
N ARG A 234 19.88 17.07 -1.29
CA ARG A 234 19.54 17.91 -2.43
C ARG A 234 20.65 17.87 -3.48
N SER A 235 21.88 18.13 -3.07
CA SER A 235 23.04 18.14 -3.97
C SER A 235 23.21 16.79 -4.66
N TYR A 236 23.08 15.69 -3.93
CA TYR A 236 23.12 14.34 -4.52
C TYR A 236 22.04 14.13 -5.58
N GLY A 237 20.79 14.50 -5.30
CA GLY A 237 19.70 14.37 -6.25
C GLY A 237 19.91 15.22 -7.52
N GLU A 238 20.31 16.47 -7.37
CA GLU A 238 20.60 17.34 -8.50
C GLU A 238 21.78 16.82 -9.34
N GLU A 239 22.82 16.29 -8.70
CA GLU A 239 23.95 15.68 -9.39
C GLU A 239 23.55 14.42 -10.18
N GLN A 240 22.74 13.53 -9.59
CA GLN A 240 22.24 12.34 -10.30
C GLN A 240 21.43 12.73 -11.54
N TYR A 241 20.56 13.72 -11.42
CA TYR A 241 19.79 14.23 -12.56
C TYR A 241 20.73 14.87 -13.60
N ALA A 242 21.65 15.75 -13.19
CA ALA A 242 22.54 16.46 -14.10
C ALA A 242 23.45 15.50 -14.91
N ASN A 243 24.00 14.49 -14.23
CA ASN A 243 24.95 13.53 -14.79
C ASN A 243 24.28 12.41 -15.62
N ALA A 244 22.95 12.31 -15.62
CA ALA A 244 22.25 11.33 -16.44
C ALA A 244 22.55 11.55 -17.93
N THR A 245 23.24 10.58 -18.53
CA THR A 245 23.75 10.67 -19.90
C THR A 245 22.63 10.55 -20.92
N PRO A 246 22.44 11.51 -21.84
CA PRO A 246 21.55 11.37 -22.96
C PRO A 246 21.90 10.13 -23.82
N GLY A 247 20.90 9.39 -24.23
CA GLY A 247 21.06 8.15 -25.02
C GLY A 247 21.19 6.86 -24.21
N ARG A 248 21.53 6.95 -22.91
CA ARG A 248 21.39 5.81 -22.00
C ARG A 248 19.93 5.64 -21.57
N TYR A 249 19.27 6.75 -21.25
CA TYR A 249 17.88 6.77 -20.84
C TYR A 249 17.00 7.34 -21.95
N THR A 250 15.78 6.80 -22.06
CA THR A 250 14.74 7.38 -22.94
C THR A 250 14.13 8.61 -22.33
N GLN A 251 14.08 8.67 -21.01
CA GLN A 251 13.62 9.83 -20.23
C GLN A 251 14.34 9.90 -18.89
N VAL A 252 14.57 11.11 -18.42
CA VAL A 252 15.12 11.37 -17.09
C VAL A 252 14.22 12.37 -16.38
N PHE A 253 13.77 12.01 -15.17
CA PHE A 253 12.89 12.85 -14.36
C PHE A 253 13.60 13.30 -13.08
N LEU A 254 13.32 14.53 -12.68
CA LEU A 254 13.62 15.04 -11.33
C LEU A 254 12.31 15.51 -10.69
N GLN A 255 11.97 14.91 -9.56
CA GLN A 255 10.91 15.37 -8.67
C GLN A 255 11.56 15.97 -7.42
N ASP A 256 11.62 17.29 -7.33
CA ASP A 256 12.08 18.02 -6.15
C ASP A 256 10.85 18.44 -5.34
N LYS A 257 10.49 17.62 -4.35
CA LYS A 257 9.31 17.83 -3.50
C LYS A 257 9.49 18.99 -2.53
N ASP A 258 10.72 19.44 -2.31
CA ASP A 258 11.02 20.54 -1.41
C ASP A 258 10.73 21.90 -2.06
N ASN A 259 11.03 22.02 -3.36
CA ASN A 259 10.80 23.23 -4.13
C ASN A 259 9.58 23.14 -5.08
N ASP A 260 8.77 22.09 -4.95
CA ASP A 260 7.64 21.80 -5.85
C ASP A 260 8.03 21.87 -7.34
N ARG A 261 9.18 21.30 -7.68
CA ARG A 261 9.79 21.39 -9.00
C ARG A 261 9.83 20.03 -9.68
N TYR A 262 9.33 19.98 -10.91
CA TYR A 262 9.34 18.79 -11.77
C TYR A 262 10.10 19.11 -13.05
N LEU A 263 11.18 18.38 -13.33
CA LEU A 263 11.99 18.51 -14.53
C LEU A 263 12.03 17.18 -15.29
N SER A 264 12.15 17.27 -16.63
CA SER A 264 12.39 16.09 -17.49
C SER A 264 13.34 16.45 -18.63
N LYS A 265 14.09 15.47 -19.09
CA LYS A 265 14.96 15.56 -20.26
C LYS A 265 15.13 14.21 -20.95
#